data_d7b07090ad81d0dc61117298cd6cf083
#
_entry.id   d7b07090ad81d0dc61117298cd6cf083
#
_cell.length_a   1.000
_cell.length_b   1.000
_cell.length_c   1.000
_cell.angle_alpha   90.00
_cell.angle_beta   90.00
_cell.angle_gamma   90.00
#
_symmetry.space_group_name_H-M   'P 1'
#
loop_
_entity.id
_entity.type
_entity.pdbx_description
1 polymer ?
#
loop_
_entity_poly.entity_id
_entity_poly.type
_entity_poly.pdbx_seq_one_letter_code
_entity_poly.pdbx_strand_id
1 'polypeptide(L)'
;MATLIPFSSLPAAPWKNGGGSTTQIAVWPPGAGLDDFDWRISVAAITAGGPFSRFAGIERSLLLLEGAAVRLSIDGAPAIVLDAHYPLLRFAGEAEVMAHVSGATLDFNVMTRRASCRHTLTQWQAPRQLVRAGAATLLFVAGDGPVTVGNGLQQFVLQRHDSLLLDDSDEDTWLLDAAAPTAMVLVDLFPET
;
A
#
# COMPACT_ATOMS: atom_id res chain seq x y z
N MET A 1 -8.31 13.24 11.78
CA MET A 1 -8.69 14.25 10.74
C MET A 1 -8.17 13.78 9.39
N ALA A 2 -9.01 13.78 8.37
CA ALA A 2 -8.66 13.33 7.01
C ALA A 2 -7.44 14.07 6.46
N THR A 3 -6.44 13.31 6.01
CA THR A 3 -5.16 13.87 5.54
C THR A 3 -4.91 13.44 4.10
N LEU A 4 -4.95 14.42 3.18
CA LEU A 4 -4.54 14.21 1.78
C LEU A 4 -3.01 14.11 1.71
N ILE A 5 -2.52 13.08 1.04
CA ILE A 5 -1.09 12.79 0.85
C ILE A 5 -0.83 12.76 -0.66
N PRO A 6 -0.41 13.89 -1.28
CA PRO A 6 -0.05 13.92 -2.68
C PRO A 6 1.24 13.11 -2.91
N PHE A 7 1.19 12.10 -3.77
CA PHE A 7 2.33 11.23 -4.05
C PHE A 7 3.53 12.00 -4.61
N SER A 8 3.27 13.01 -5.42
CA SER A 8 4.32 13.86 -6.01
C SER A 8 5.12 14.67 -4.99
N SER A 9 4.62 14.84 -3.76
CA SER A 9 5.31 15.53 -2.68
C SER A 9 6.23 14.65 -1.85
N LEU A 10 6.17 13.32 -2.05
CA LEU A 10 6.90 12.35 -1.24
C LEU A 10 8.28 12.04 -1.83
N PRO A 11 9.34 12.01 -1.00
CA PRO A 11 10.67 11.66 -1.48
C PRO A 11 10.80 10.14 -1.71
N ALA A 12 11.41 9.76 -2.85
CA ALA A 12 11.80 8.39 -3.09
C ALA A 12 13.20 8.13 -2.49
N ALA A 13 13.31 7.11 -1.64
CA ALA A 13 14.56 6.67 -1.04
C ALA A 13 15.15 5.52 -1.86
N PRO A 14 16.33 5.69 -2.50
CA PRO A 14 16.96 4.63 -3.27
C PRO A 14 17.45 3.49 -2.36
N TRP A 15 17.37 2.26 -2.84
CA TRP A 15 17.89 1.10 -2.12
C TRP A 15 19.41 1.04 -2.20
N LYS A 16 20.05 0.58 -1.12
CA LYS A 16 21.51 0.47 -1.04
C LYS A 16 22.11 -0.44 -2.11
N ASN A 17 21.37 -1.44 -2.58
CA ASN A 17 21.79 -2.38 -3.62
C ASN A 17 21.55 -1.87 -5.05
N GLY A 18 20.95 -0.69 -5.22
CA GLY A 18 20.64 -0.11 -6.53
C GLY A 18 19.49 -0.78 -7.28
N GLY A 19 18.81 -1.78 -6.70
CA GLY A 19 17.75 -2.55 -7.36
C GLY A 19 16.38 -1.87 -7.37
N GLY A 20 16.26 -0.67 -6.80
CA GLY A 20 14.98 0.05 -6.75
C GLY A 20 14.99 1.23 -5.80
N SER A 21 13.79 1.73 -5.52
CA SER A 21 13.55 2.79 -4.53
C SER A 21 12.22 2.56 -3.82
N THR A 22 12.05 3.20 -2.67
CA THR A 22 10.81 3.18 -1.92
C THR A 22 10.34 4.60 -1.63
N THR A 23 9.09 4.89 -1.94
CA THR A 23 8.36 6.10 -1.53
C THR A 23 7.44 5.73 -0.37
N GLN A 24 7.71 6.23 0.83
CA GLN A 24 6.86 6.02 1.99
C GLN A 24 5.65 6.93 1.93
N ILE A 25 4.44 6.34 1.95
CA ILE A 25 3.18 7.08 1.96
C ILE A 25 2.84 7.49 3.39
N ALA A 26 2.78 6.51 4.30
CA ALA A 26 2.44 6.74 5.69
C ALA A 26 3.10 5.71 6.62
N VAL A 27 3.29 6.07 7.87
CA VAL A 27 3.87 5.24 8.92
C VAL A 27 3.28 5.61 10.27
N TRP A 28 3.13 4.64 11.15
CA TRP A 28 2.69 4.86 12.52
C TRP A 28 3.60 4.10 13.51
N PRO A 29 3.98 4.72 14.64
CA PRO A 29 3.77 6.13 14.98
C PRO A 29 4.42 7.09 13.97
N PRO A 30 3.97 8.36 13.89
CA PRO A 30 4.59 9.34 13.01
C PRO A 30 6.10 9.47 13.26
N GLY A 31 6.91 9.37 12.20
CA GLY A 31 8.37 9.45 12.28
C GLY A 31 9.06 8.14 12.66
N ALA A 32 8.33 7.04 12.84
CA ALA A 32 8.93 5.73 13.10
C ALA A 32 9.88 5.29 11.98
N GLY A 33 10.98 4.67 12.36
CA GLY A 33 11.94 4.04 11.47
C GLY A 33 11.51 2.65 11.01
N LEU A 34 12.45 1.89 10.43
CA LEU A 34 12.18 0.52 9.95
C LEU A 34 12.09 -0.51 11.10
N ASP A 35 12.54 -0.17 12.29
CA ASP A 35 12.61 -1.12 13.42
C ASP A 35 11.46 -0.94 14.42
N ASP A 36 10.77 0.22 14.42
CA ASP A 36 9.87 0.64 15.48
C ASP A 36 8.45 1.04 15.02
N PHE A 37 8.12 0.84 13.73
CA PHE A 37 6.75 1.09 13.25
C PHE A 37 5.77 0.00 13.71
N ASP A 38 4.52 0.40 13.95
CA ASP A 38 3.38 -0.52 14.09
C ASP A 38 2.79 -0.88 12.73
N TRP A 39 2.66 0.12 11.84
CA TRP A 39 2.33 -0.10 10.45
C TRP A 39 3.03 0.91 9.53
N ARG A 40 3.27 0.48 8.31
CA ARG A 40 3.93 1.27 7.27
C ARG A 40 3.35 0.94 5.91
N ILE A 41 3.04 1.98 5.13
CA ILE A 41 2.51 1.88 3.77
C ILE A 41 3.46 2.61 2.83
N SER A 42 3.82 1.96 1.73
CA SER A 42 4.78 2.51 0.77
C SER A 42 4.56 1.97 -0.64
N VAL A 43 5.11 2.68 -1.62
CA VAL A 43 5.24 2.22 -3.00
C VAL A 43 6.70 1.96 -3.29
N ALA A 44 7.02 0.81 -3.86
CA ALA A 44 8.35 0.41 -4.28
C ALA A 44 8.44 0.36 -5.79
N ALA A 45 9.44 1.05 -6.37
CA ALA A 45 9.83 0.87 -7.76
C ALA A 45 10.97 -0.15 -7.81
N ILE A 46 10.73 -1.33 -8.39
CA ILE A 46 11.70 -2.41 -8.50
C ILE A 46 12.23 -2.44 -9.93
N THR A 47 13.53 -2.22 -10.09
CA THR A 47 14.18 -2.18 -11.41
C THR A 47 15.08 -3.39 -11.66
N ALA A 48 15.48 -4.09 -10.61
CA ALA A 48 16.26 -5.31 -10.68
C ALA A 48 15.81 -6.32 -9.62
N GLY A 49 15.87 -7.61 -9.95
CA GLY A 49 15.60 -8.67 -8.99
C GLY A 49 16.62 -8.72 -7.86
N GLY A 50 16.23 -9.30 -6.73
CA GLY A 50 17.09 -9.42 -5.57
C GLY A 50 16.34 -9.83 -4.31
N PRO A 51 17.06 -10.04 -3.19
CA PRO A 51 16.45 -10.38 -1.92
C PRO A 51 15.71 -9.19 -1.34
N PHE A 52 14.55 -9.46 -0.75
CA PHE A 52 13.84 -8.48 0.09
C PHE A 52 14.46 -8.43 1.49
N SER A 53 14.41 -7.25 2.11
CA SER A 53 14.77 -7.10 3.52
C SER A 53 13.82 -7.91 4.41
N ARG A 54 14.38 -8.52 5.45
CA ARG A 54 13.62 -9.28 6.43
C ARG A 54 13.20 -8.39 7.59
N PHE A 55 11.97 -8.61 8.06
CA PHE A 55 11.36 -7.85 9.16
C PHE A 55 10.70 -8.81 10.14
N ALA A 56 11.33 -9.11 11.24
CA ALA A 56 10.81 -10.03 12.25
C ALA A 56 9.52 -9.50 12.88
N GLY A 57 8.50 -10.35 13.01
CA GLY A 57 7.21 -10.01 13.62
C GLY A 57 6.30 -9.14 12.75
N ILE A 58 6.65 -8.92 11.49
CA ILE A 58 5.87 -8.11 10.56
C ILE A 58 5.05 -9.01 9.63
N GLU A 59 3.78 -8.66 9.41
CA GLU A 59 2.96 -9.16 8.32
C GLU A 59 3.06 -8.22 7.13
N ARG A 60 3.22 -8.76 5.92
CA ARG A 60 3.35 -7.98 4.70
C ARG A 60 2.28 -8.34 3.68
N SER A 61 1.75 -7.32 2.99
CA SER A 61 0.97 -7.47 1.76
C SER A 61 1.66 -6.69 0.65
N LEU A 62 1.96 -7.37 -0.45
CA LEU A 62 2.54 -6.77 -1.65
C LEU A 62 1.54 -6.87 -2.79
N LEU A 63 1.21 -5.72 -3.39
CA LEU A 63 0.27 -5.60 -4.51
C LEU A 63 1.01 -5.01 -5.71
N LEU A 64 1.03 -5.74 -6.84
CA LEU A 64 1.55 -5.20 -8.10
C LEU A 64 0.60 -4.11 -8.62
N LEU A 65 1.10 -2.90 -8.79
CA LEU A 65 0.39 -1.76 -9.38
C LEU A 65 0.66 -1.65 -10.87
N GLU A 66 1.94 -1.74 -11.27
CA GLU A 66 2.40 -1.54 -12.64
C GLU A 66 3.53 -2.50 -12.99
N GLY A 67 3.68 -2.76 -14.29
CA GLY A 67 4.67 -3.67 -14.84
C GLY A 67 4.07 -5.01 -15.24
N ALA A 68 4.87 -5.85 -15.90
CA ALA A 68 4.38 -7.11 -16.44
C ALA A 68 4.14 -8.17 -15.39
N ALA A 69 5.12 -8.41 -14.50
CA ALA A 69 5.03 -9.39 -13.43
C ALA A 69 6.21 -9.27 -12.46
N VAL A 70 5.97 -9.69 -11.20
CA VAL A 70 6.99 -9.98 -10.20
C VAL A 70 6.90 -11.46 -9.83
N ARG A 71 8.02 -12.16 -9.88
CA ARG A 71 8.13 -13.55 -9.41
C ARG A 71 8.78 -13.54 -8.04
N LEU A 72 8.10 -14.12 -7.05
CA LEU A 72 8.57 -14.18 -5.67
C LEU A 72 8.77 -15.64 -5.25
N SER A 73 10.00 -16.02 -4.93
CA SER A 73 10.30 -17.29 -4.24
C SER A 73 10.37 -17.00 -2.74
N ILE A 74 9.62 -17.73 -1.94
CA ILE A 74 9.53 -17.57 -0.49
C ILE A 74 10.05 -18.85 0.16
N ASP A 75 11.06 -18.73 1.03
CA ASP A 75 11.70 -19.84 1.76
C ASP A 75 12.11 -21.01 0.84
N GLY A 76 12.58 -20.69 -0.37
CA GLY A 76 13.00 -21.69 -1.36
C GLY A 76 11.84 -22.43 -2.06
N ALA A 77 10.58 -22.07 -1.77
CA ALA A 77 9.42 -22.65 -2.45
C ALA A 77 9.35 -22.23 -3.94
N PRO A 78 8.59 -22.97 -4.77
CA PRO A 78 8.33 -22.55 -6.16
C PRO A 78 7.81 -21.13 -6.25
N ALA A 79 8.28 -20.37 -7.24
CA ALA A 79 7.97 -18.97 -7.37
C ALA A 79 6.46 -18.74 -7.61
N ILE A 80 5.89 -17.82 -6.84
CA ILE A 80 4.57 -17.24 -7.06
C ILE A 80 4.73 -16.07 -8.02
N VAL A 81 3.85 -15.96 -8.99
CA VAL A 81 3.86 -14.86 -9.97
C VAL A 81 2.76 -13.89 -9.59
N LEU A 82 3.14 -12.65 -9.30
CA LEU A 82 2.22 -11.53 -9.24
C LEU A 82 2.12 -10.90 -10.62
N ASP A 83 0.92 -10.84 -11.15
CA ASP A 83 0.60 -10.21 -12.43
C ASP A 83 -0.79 -9.55 -12.37
N ALA A 84 -1.34 -9.15 -13.50
CA ALA A 84 -2.65 -8.50 -13.56
C ALA A 84 -3.81 -9.41 -13.09
N HIS A 85 -3.63 -10.75 -13.09
CA HIS A 85 -4.67 -11.71 -12.64
C HIS A 85 -4.57 -12.01 -11.15
N TYR A 86 -3.33 -12.06 -10.61
CA TYR A 86 -3.05 -12.33 -9.19
C TYR A 86 -2.08 -11.29 -8.64
N PRO A 87 -2.55 -10.04 -8.48
CA PRO A 87 -1.65 -8.93 -8.16
C PRO A 87 -1.23 -8.85 -6.69
N LEU A 88 -1.88 -9.60 -5.78
CA LEU A 88 -1.70 -9.48 -4.33
C LEU A 88 -1.11 -10.76 -3.73
N LEU A 89 -0.10 -10.60 -2.89
CA LEU A 89 0.48 -11.66 -2.06
C LEU A 89 0.64 -11.18 -0.61
N ARG A 90 0.30 -12.08 0.35
CA ARG A 90 0.59 -11.89 1.78
C ARG A 90 1.65 -12.87 2.22
N PHE A 91 2.58 -12.41 3.06
CA PHE A 91 3.67 -13.23 3.59
C PHE A 91 4.25 -12.64 4.88
N ALA A 92 4.88 -13.51 5.68
CA ALA A 92 5.59 -13.09 6.89
C ALA A 92 6.84 -12.28 6.53
N GLY A 93 7.06 -11.16 7.21
CA GLY A 93 8.20 -10.27 6.93
C GLY A 93 9.56 -10.91 7.23
N GLU A 94 9.63 -11.91 8.10
CA GLU A 94 10.82 -12.70 8.39
C GLU A 94 11.17 -13.74 7.32
N ALA A 95 10.26 -14.08 6.40
CA ALA A 95 10.49 -15.03 5.33
C ALA A 95 11.65 -14.58 4.42
N GLU A 96 12.38 -15.56 3.89
CA GLU A 96 13.39 -15.32 2.88
C GLU A 96 12.72 -15.15 1.50
N VAL A 97 12.63 -13.92 1.03
CA VAL A 97 11.96 -13.60 -0.24
C VAL A 97 12.98 -13.18 -1.28
N MET A 98 12.99 -13.89 -2.42
CA MET A 98 13.77 -13.54 -3.59
C MET A 98 12.82 -13.07 -4.71
N ALA A 99 13.00 -11.83 -5.16
CA ALA A 99 12.23 -11.26 -6.26
C ALA A 99 12.98 -11.38 -7.60
N HIS A 100 12.24 -11.70 -8.64
CA HIS A 100 12.70 -11.66 -10.03
C HIS A 100 11.72 -10.82 -10.85
N VAL A 101 12.23 -9.83 -11.55
CA VAL A 101 11.48 -8.96 -12.44
C VAL A 101 12.06 -9.04 -13.85
N SER A 102 11.21 -8.99 -14.87
CA SER A 102 11.63 -8.94 -16.28
C SER A 102 11.71 -7.52 -16.84
N GLY A 103 11.37 -6.54 -16.05
CA GLY A 103 11.37 -5.10 -16.32
C GLY A 103 11.01 -4.34 -15.06
N ALA A 104 10.95 -3.02 -15.13
CA ALA A 104 10.55 -2.20 -14.00
C ALA A 104 9.11 -2.51 -13.57
N THR A 105 8.87 -2.60 -12.25
CA THR A 105 7.54 -2.73 -11.64
C THR A 105 7.33 -1.66 -10.59
N LEU A 106 6.07 -1.39 -10.29
CA LEU A 106 5.65 -0.54 -9.19
C LEU A 106 4.74 -1.38 -8.27
N ASP A 107 5.12 -1.48 -7.01
CA ASP A 107 4.47 -2.37 -6.06
C ASP A 107 4.02 -1.59 -4.82
N PHE A 108 2.76 -1.75 -4.43
CA PHE A 108 2.20 -1.20 -3.20
C PHE A 108 2.44 -2.19 -2.06
N ASN A 109 3.03 -1.73 -0.97
CA ASN A 109 3.45 -2.58 0.14
C ASN A 109 2.85 -2.08 1.46
N VAL A 110 2.12 -2.96 2.14
CA VAL A 110 1.59 -2.75 3.49
C VAL A 110 2.31 -3.66 4.45
N MET A 111 2.78 -3.10 5.54
CA MET A 111 3.51 -3.80 6.59
C MET A 111 2.87 -3.48 7.94
N THR A 112 2.55 -4.50 8.73
CA THR A 112 2.02 -4.32 10.10
C THR A 112 2.76 -5.22 11.09
N ARG A 113 3.04 -4.68 12.27
CA ARG A 113 3.61 -5.43 13.38
C ARG A 113 2.52 -6.30 14.01
N ARG A 114 2.63 -7.61 13.88
CA ARG A 114 1.61 -8.58 14.33
C ARG A 114 1.24 -8.44 15.80
N ALA A 115 2.16 -7.95 16.64
CA ALA A 115 1.92 -7.77 18.07
C ALA A 115 1.08 -6.53 18.40
N SER A 116 0.95 -5.56 17.49
CA SER A 116 0.28 -4.29 17.75
C SER A 116 -0.76 -3.89 16.71
N CYS A 117 -0.69 -4.47 15.49
CA CYS A 117 -1.57 -4.06 14.41
C CYS A 117 -1.77 -5.18 13.39
N ARG A 118 -2.97 -5.29 12.86
CA ARG A 118 -3.28 -6.09 11.66
C ARG A 118 -3.88 -5.21 10.57
N HIS A 119 -3.86 -5.66 9.32
CA HIS A 119 -4.45 -4.93 8.21
C HIS A 119 -5.30 -5.82 7.31
N THR A 120 -6.22 -5.18 6.61
CA THR A 120 -6.84 -5.71 5.40
C THR A 120 -6.43 -4.84 4.22
N LEU A 121 -6.25 -5.45 3.06
CA LEU A 121 -6.03 -4.77 1.80
C LEU A 121 -7.05 -5.29 0.80
N THR A 122 -7.83 -4.38 0.22
CA THR A 122 -8.83 -4.70 -0.79
C THR A 122 -8.67 -3.79 -2.00
N GLN A 123 -9.00 -4.34 -3.18
CA GLN A 123 -9.02 -3.58 -4.42
C GLN A 123 -10.47 -3.24 -4.77
N TRP A 124 -10.70 -1.97 -5.12
CA TRP A 124 -12.01 -1.43 -5.45
C TRP A 124 -11.98 -0.69 -6.78
N GLN A 125 -13.17 -0.32 -7.24
CA GLN A 125 -13.33 0.64 -8.31
C GLN A 125 -14.27 1.76 -7.84
N ALA A 126 -13.86 3.02 -8.04
CA ALA A 126 -14.75 4.16 -7.95
C ALA A 126 -15.58 4.26 -9.27
N PRO A 127 -16.85 4.77 -9.24
CA PRO A 127 -17.51 5.34 -8.07
C PRO A 127 -18.01 4.28 -7.08
N ARG A 128 -17.94 4.60 -5.78
CA ARG A 128 -18.41 3.71 -4.71
C ARG A 128 -18.60 4.44 -3.38
N GLN A 129 -19.44 3.89 -2.52
CA GLN A 129 -19.51 4.28 -1.12
C GLN A 129 -18.52 3.45 -0.30
N LEU A 130 -17.73 4.11 0.52
CA LEU A 130 -16.88 3.53 1.56
C LEU A 130 -17.59 3.63 2.91
N VAL A 131 -17.57 2.52 3.65
CA VAL A 131 -17.78 2.53 5.11
C VAL A 131 -16.48 2.03 5.72
N ARG A 132 -15.84 2.87 6.54
CA ARG A 132 -14.57 2.52 7.22
C ARG A 132 -14.79 1.36 8.18
N ALA A 133 -13.80 0.48 8.27
CA ALA A 133 -13.82 -0.66 9.19
C ALA A 133 -12.70 -0.61 10.24
N GLY A 134 -11.55 -0.01 9.92
CA GLY A 134 -10.39 0.08 10.81
C GLY A 134 -10.33 1.38 11.62
N ALA A 135 -9.50 1.42 12.66
CA ALA A 135 -9.17 2.64 13.40
C ALA A 135 -8.48 3.68 12.50
N ALA A 136 -7.70 3.21 11.52
CA ALA A 136 -7.26 4.04 10.42
C ALA A 136 -7.56 3.35 9.09
N THR A 137 -7.88 4.15 8.06
CA THR A 137 -8.18 3.68 6.71
C THR A 137 -7.41 4.54 5.71
N LEU A 138 -6.63 3.90 4.83
CA LEU A 138 -5.95 4.59 3.76
C LEU A 138 -6.59 4.21 2.42
N LEU A 139 -7.03 5.24 1.69
CA LEU A 139 -7.45 5.16 0.30
C LEU A 139 -6.26 5.53 -0.59
N PHE A 140 -6.01 4.77 -1.65
CA PHE A 140 -4.95 5.03 -2.63
C PHE A 140 -5.52 4.89 -4.04
N VAL A 141 -5.25 5.86 -4.91
CA VAL A 141 -5.68 5.83 -6.31
C VAL A 141 -4.67 5.03 -7.13
N ALA A 142 -5.02 3.80 -7.51
CA ALA A 142 -4.15 2.93 -8.29
C ALA A 142 -4.34 3.11 -9.81
N GLY A 143 -5.52 3.54 -10.23
CA GLY A 143 -5.87 3.77 -11.65
C GLY A 143 -5.61 5.18 -12.13
N ASP A 144 -5.91 5.40 -13.41
CA ASP A 144 -5.89 6.74 -14.01
C ASP A 144 -7.16 7.48 -13.56
N GLY A 145 -6.96 8.51 -12.78
CA GLY A 145 -8.14 9.23 -12.29
C GLY A 145 -7.83 10.65 -12.15
N PRO A 146 -8.73 11.63 -11.94
CA PRO A 146 -8.98 11.94 -10.54
C PRO A 146 -10.17 11.18 -9.95
N VAL A 147 -10.09 10.97 -8.63
CA VAL A 147 -11.18 10.49 -7.81
C VAL A 147 -11.51 11.56 -6.78
N THR A 148 -12.79 11.93 -6.72
CA THR A 148 -13.30 12.85 -5.70
C THR A 148 -13.78 12.02 -4.51
N VAL A 149 -13.27 12.32 -3.32
CA VAL A 149 -13.62 11.63 -2.07
C VAL A 149 -14.23 12.63 -1.12
N GLY A 150 -15.46 12.40 -0.67
CA GLY A 150 -16.18 13.34 0.19
C GLY A 150 -17.15 12.68 1.15
N ASN A 151 -17.47 13.37 2.26
CA ASN A 151 -18.44 12.93 3.27
C ASN A 151 -19.59 13.93 3.49
N GLY A 152 -19.73 14.91 2.59
CA GLY A 152 -20.71 15.99 2.72
C GLY A 152 -20.23 17.21 3.50
N LEU A 153 -19.20 17.07 4.34
CA LEU A 153 -18.56 18.16 5.10
C LEU A 153 -17.21 18.56 4.51
N GLN A 154 -16.48 17.58 4.01
CA GLN A 154 -15.16 17.72 3.41
C GLN A 154 -15.15 17.04 2.04
N GLN A 155 -14.29 17.54 1.16
CA GLN A 155 -14.10 16.99 -0.17
C GLN A 155 -12.62 17.10 -0.58
N PHE A 156 -12.08 16.01 -1.12
CA PHE A 156 -10.71 15.90 -1.61
C PHE A 156 -10.73 15.39 -3.05
N VAL A 157 -9.81 15.90 -3.87
CA VAL A 157 -9.57 15.39 -5.22
C VAL A 157 -8.21 14.70 -5.22
N LEU A 158 -8.20 13.39 -5.45
CA LEU A 158 -7.01 12.57 -5.48
C LEU A 158 -6.62 12.28 -6.92
N GLN A 159 -5.39 12.58 -7.28
CA GLN A 159 -4.79 12.18 -8.54
C GLN A 159 -4.26 10.73 -8.45
N ARG A 160 -3.80 10.17 -9.57
CA ARG A 160 -3.14 8.87 -9.57
C ARG A 160 -2.01 8.81 -8.54
N HIS A 161 -1.99 7.77 -7.75
CA HIS A 161 -1.08 7.47 -6.63
C HIS A 161 -1.24 8.36 -5.39
N ASP A 162 -2.07 9.39 -5.42
CA ASP A 162 -2.40 10.12 -4.20
C ASP A 162 -3.14 9.23 -3.21
N SER A 163 -3.02 9.57 -1.94
CA SER A 163 -3.69 8.87 -0.85
C SER A 163 -4.51 9.82 0.02
N LEU A 164 -5.56 9.28 0.63
CA LEU A 164 -6.29 9.93 1.72
C LEU A 164 -6.23 9.01 2.94
N LEU A 165 -5.64 9.50 4.01
CA LEU A 165 -5.61 8.81 5.30
C LEU A 165 -6.71 9.35 6.20
N LEU A 166 -7.56 8.44 6.68
CA LEU A 166 -8.67 8.68 7.61
C LEU A 166 -8.35 8.00 8.95
N ASP A 167 -8.73 8.63 10.05
CA ASP A 167 -8.57 8.10 11.41
C ASP A 167 -9.90 8.11 12.19
N ASP A 168 -9.88 7.71 13.45
CA ASP A 168 -11.08 7.61 14.31
C ASP A 168 -11.78 8.94 14.57
N SER A 169 -11.17 10.06 14.23
CA SER A 169 -11.79 11.39 14.33
C SER A 169 -12.61 11.77 13.09
N ASP A 170 -12.55 10.95 12.04
CA ASP A 170 -13.24 11.19 10.78
C ASP A 170 -14.56 10.42 10.69
N GLU A 171 -15.47 10.90 9.86
CA GLU A 171 -16.74 10.22 9.58
C GLU A 171 -16.51 8.81 9.02
N ASP A 172 -17.42 7.90 9.33
CA ASP A 172 -17.32 6.50 8.90
C ASP A 172 -17.66 6.33 7.41
N THR A 173 -18.48 7.21 6.86
CA THR A 173 -19.00 7.05 5.48
C THR A 173 -18.46 8.12 4.55
N TRP A 174 -17.91 7.67 3.44
CA TRP A 174 -17.35 8.50 2.37
C TRP A 174 -17.87 8.06 1.00
N LEU A 175 -18.08 9.02 0.14
CA LEU A 175 -18.43 8.78 -1.27
C LEU A 175 -17.19 8.99 -2.13
N LEU A 176 -16.89 8.00 -2.95
CA LEU A 176 -15.85 8.06 -3.97
C LEU A 176 -16.53 8.24 -5.32
N ASP A 177 -16.25 9.33 -6.00
CA ASP A 177 -16.80 9.66 -7.33
C ASP A 177 -15.67 9.77 -8.35
N ALA A 178 -15.92 9.26 -9.56
CA ALA A 178 -14.98 9.30 -10.67
C ALA A 178 -15.76 9.33 -12.00
N ALA A 179 -15.23 10.04 -12.98
CA ALA A 179 -15.85 10.15 -14.32
C ALA A 179 -15.86 8.82 -15.09
N ALA A 180 -14.97 7.88 -14.74
CA ALA A 180 -14.89 6.53 -15.27
C ALA A 180 -14.45 5.56 -14.16
N PRO A 181 -14.69 4.23 -14.30
CA PRO A 181 -14.23 3.24 -13.35
C PRO A 181 -12.72 3.38 -13.09
N THR A 182 -12.36 3.76 -11.88
CA THR A 182 -10.97 4.01 -11.48
C THR A 182 -10.56 3.04 -10.37
N ALA A 183 -9.45 2.34 -10.58
CA ALA A 183 -8.92 1.38 -9.61
C ALA A 183 -8.45 2.09 -8.34
N MET A 184 -8.89 1.56 -7.20
CA MET A 184 -8.57 2.02 -5.87
C MET A 184 -8.02 0.88 -5.02
N VAL A 185 -7.11 1.20 -4.12
CA VAL A 185 -6.68 0.31 -3.04
C VAL A 185 -7.17 0.88 -1.71
N LEU A 186 -7.81 0.03 -0.92
CA LEU A 186 -8.24 0.33 0.43
C LEU A 186 -7.41 -0.49 1.41
N VAL A 187 -6.85 0.17 2.41
CA VAL A 187 -6.16 -0.46 3.54
C VAL A 187 -6.86 -0.04 4.83
N ASP A 188 -7.45 -1.00 5.53
CA ASP A 188 -7.93 -0.80 6.89
C ASP A 188 -6.91 -1.34 7.89
N LEU A 189 -6.65 -0.56 8.94
CA LEU A 189 -5.67 -0.82 9.98
C LEU A 189 -6.39 -0.99 11.32
N PHE A 190 -6.09 -2.08 12.01
CA PHE A 190 -6.76 -2.48 13.24
C PHE A 190 -5.70 -2.66 14.34
N PRO A 191 -5.66 -1.76 15.35
CA PRO A 191 -4.82 -1.99 16.52
C PRO A 191 -5.20 -3.30 17.22
N GLU A 192 -4.20 -4.05 17.67
CA GLU A 192 -4.44 -5.18 18.57
C GLU A 192 -4.52 -4.64 20.01
N THR A 193 -5.48 -5.15 20.76
CA THR A 193 -5.74 -4.75 22.15
C THR A 193 -4.96 -5.61 23.15
#